data_b4af57de649c0fa4afbdc411b7bd3841
#
_entry.id   b4af57de649c0fa4afbdc411b7bd3841
#
_cell.length_a   1.000
_cell.length_b   1.000
_cell.length_c   1.000
_cell.angle_alpha   90.00
_cell.angle_beta   90.00
_cell.angle_gamma   90.00
#
_symmetry.space_group_name_H-M   'P 1'
#
loop_
_entity.id
_entity.type
_entity.pdbx_description
1 polymer ?
#
loop_
_entity_poly.entity_id
_entity_poly.type
_entity_poly.pdbx_seq_one_letter_code
_entity_poly.pdbx_strand_id
1 'polypeptide(L)'
;MKNIGRISQIGAALWILNVWFNRFDKDTGYRGGDATNMKEEFQEYGFSENAMYAVGATKVGLAIALLVGLFVPKIVRPAAIGLAAFMVGALGMHAKVGDPLVRSAPALSVLSLSTLAAVFAGGRS
;
A
#
# COMPACT_ATOMS: atom_id res chain seq x y z
N MET A 1 -7.95 -0.87 22.18
CA MET A 1 -8.08 -1.44 20.83
C MET A 1 -8.34 -0.41 19.75
N LYS A 2 -9.18 0.60 20.03
CA LYS A 2 -9.46 1.68 19.07
C LYS A 2 -8.19 2.36 18.57
N ASN A 3 -7.22 2.61 19.46
CA ASN A 3 -5.99 3.31 19.08
C ASN A 3 -5.11 2.48 18.15
N ILE A 4 -5.10 1.15 18.29
CA ILE A 4 -4.36 0.26 17.41
C ILE A 4 -4.89 0.41 15.98
N GLY A 5 -6.20 0.38 15.81
CA GLY A 5 -6.83 0.54 14.49
C GLY A 5 -6.52 1.90 13.87
N ARG A 6 -6.67 2.97 14.64
CA ARG A 6 -6.43 4.33 14.14
C ARG A 6 -4.97 4.58 13.79
N ILE A 7 -4.05 4.15 14.66
CA ILE A 7 -2.61 4.27 14.39
C ILE A 7 -2.23 3.49 13.13
N SER A 8 -2.75 2.26 12.99
CA SER A 8 -2.50 1.42 11.82
C SER A 8 -3.04 2.05 10.54
N GLN A 9 -4.25 2.60 10.60
CA GLN A 9 -4.92 3.29 9.51
C GLN A 9 -4.11 4.51 9.04
N ILE A 10 -3.65 5.34 9.97
CA ILE A 10 -2.85 6.51 9.66
C ILE A 10 -1.49 6.09 9.09
N GLY A 11 -0.84 5.10 9.72
CA GLY A 11 0.47 4.61 9.28
C GLY A 11 0.42 4.06 7.86
N ALA A 12 -0.57 3.24 7.53
CA ALA A 12 -0.74 2.70 6.19
C ALA A 12 -0.95 3.81 5.16
N ALA A 13 -1.84 4.77 5.48
CA ALA A 13 -2.16 5.88 4.58
C ALA A 13 -0.94 6.75 4.30
N LEU A 14 -0.22 7.14 5.36
CA LEU A 14 0.94 8.01 5.22
C LEU A 14 2.06 7.32 4.44
N TRP A 15 2.27 6.02 4.64
CA TRP A 15 3.29 5.30 3.91
C TRP A 15 2.98 5.25 2.41
N ILE A 16 1.74 4.93 2.04
CA ILE A 16 1.34 4.90 0.63
C ILE A 16 1.51 6.27 -0.01
N LEU A 17 1.08 7.34 0.66
CA LEU A 17 1.26 8.70 0.14
C LEU A 17 2.74 9.05 -0.01
N ASN A 18 3.58 8.65 0.94
CA ASN A 18 5.02 8.84 0.86
C ASN A 18 5.61 8.14 -0.36
N VAL A 19 5.24 6.87 -0.61
CA VAL A 19 5.75 6.09 -1.72
C VAL A 19 5.38 6.72 -3.07
N TRP A 20 4.13 7.16 -3.22
CA TRP A 20 3.63 7.65 -4.50
C TRP A 20 3.93 9.12 -4.78
N PHE A 21 4.16 9.96 -3.76
CA PHE A 21 4.45 11.38 -3.96
C PHE A 21 5.89 11.76 -3.65
N ASN A 22 6.51 11.15 -2.64
CA ASN A 22 7.86 11.51 -2.24
C ASN A 22 8.93 10.57 -2.81
N ARG A 23 8.62 9.29 -2.94
CA ARG A 23 9.59 8.26 -3.35
C ARG A 23 9.37 7.71 -4.76
N PHE A 24 8.46 8.31 -5.51
CA PHE A 24 8.09 7.82 -6.84
C PHE A 24 9.32 7.69 -7.77
N ASP A 25 10.18 8.69 -7.80
CA ASP A 25 11.35 8.74 -8.66
C ASP A 25 12.65 8.27 -7.99
N LYS A 26 12.57 7.72 -6.79
CA LYS A 26 13.76 7.39 -6.00
C LYS A 26 13.99 5.89 -5.94
N ASP A 27 15.29 5.52 -5.90
CA ASP A 27 15.71 4.16 -5.59
C ASP A 27 15.54 3.95 -4.08
N THR A 28 14.67 3.02 -3.72
CA THR A 28 14.33 2.77 -2.30
C THR A 28 15.07 1.57 -1.72
N GLY A 29 15.73 0.76 -2.56
CA GLY A 29 16.28 -0.51 -2.13
C GLY A 29 15.26 -1.64 -1.99
N TYR A 30 13.97 -1.32 -2.12
CA TYR A 30 12.88 -2.29 -1.99
C TYR A 30 12.09 -2.48 -3.29
N ARG A 31 12.56 -1.88 -4.38
CA ARG A 31 11.88 -2.00 -5.67
C ARG A 31 12.14 -3.36 -6.30
N GLY A 32 11.19 -3.82 -7.11
CA GLY A 32 11.30 -5.10 -7.80
C GLY A 32 12.38 -5.11 -8.86
N GLY A 33 13.03 -6.27 -9.04
CA GLY A 33 14.06 -6.45 -10.07
C GLY A 33 15.20 -5.45 -9.94
N ASP A 34 15.59 -4.85 -11.06
CA ASP A 34 16.67 -3.85 -11.13
C ASP A 34 16.13 -2.41 -11.14
N ALA A 35 14.87 -2.20 -10.78
CA ALA A 35 14.24 -0.90 -10.87
C ALA A 35 14.82 0.10 -9.87
N THR A 36 14.98 1.35 -10.33
CA THR A 36 15.48 2.46 -9.52
C THR A 36 14.42 3.56 -9.31
N ASN A 37 13.22 3.36 -9.84
CA ASN A 37 12.08 4.25 -9.64
C ASN A 37 10.77 3.47 -9.86
N MET A 38 9.64 4.13 -9.61
CA MET A 38 8.32 3.47 -9.71
C MET A 38 8.01 3.00 -11.13
N LYS A 39 8.34 3.80 -12.12
CA LYS A 39 8.08 3.47 -13.53
C LYS A 39 8.85 2.20 -13.93
N GLU A 40 10.13 2.12 -13.57
CA GLU A 40 10.94 0.94 -13.85
C GLU A 40 10.44 -0.28 -13.09
N GLU A 41 9.99 -0.11 -11.85
CA GLU A 41 9.45 -1.21 -11.06
C GLU A 41 8.23 -1.84 -11.75
N PHE A 42 7.31 -1.03 -12.26
CA PHE A 42 6.15 -1.56 -12.98
C PHE A 42 6.56 -2.23 -14.29
N GLN A 43 7.59 -1.72 -14.96
CA GLN A 43 8.15 -2.36 -16.16
C GLN A 43 8.74 -3.74 -15.82
N GLU A 44 9.45 -3.86 -14.70
CA GLU A 44 9.97 -5.15 -14.23
C GLU A 44 8.85 -6.16 -13.99
N TYR A 45 7.70 -5.70 -13.53
CA TYR A 45 6.53 -6.55 -13.30
C TYR A 45 5.76 -6.86 -14.58
N GLY A 46 6.09 -6.24 -15.71
CA GLY A 46 5.41 -6.45 -16.97
C GLY A 46 4.19 -5.57 -17.18
N PHE A 47 4.05 -4.50 -16.42
CA PHE A 47 2.91 -3.58 -16.52
C PHE A 47 3.23 -2.36 -17.39
N SER A 48 2.19 -1.85 -18.08
CA SER A 48 2.29 -0.62 -18.84
C SER A 48 2.31 0.60 -17.91
N GLU A 49 2.72 1.75 -18.46
CA GLU A 49 2.69 3.03 -17.75
C GLU A 49 1.25 3.41 -17.35
N ASN A 50 0.27 3.15 -18.24
CA ASN A 50 -1.14 3.39 -17.91
C ASN A 50 -1.62 2.53 -16.75
N ALA A 51 -1.19 1.28 -16.68
CA ALA A 51 -1.50 0.41 -15.55
C ALA A 51 -0.89 0.95 -14.26
N MET A 52 0.34 1.47 -14.33
CA MET A 52 1.00 2.09 -13.18
C MET A 52 0.18 3.27 -12.63
N TYR A 53 -0.28 4.16 -13.51
CA TYR A 53 -1.08 5.31 -13.07
C TYR A 53 -2.44 4.89 -12.51
N ALA A 54 -3.08 3.88 -13.11
CA ALA A 54 -4.34 3.35 -12.61
C ALA A 54 -4.20 2.75 -11.20
N VAL A 55 -3.17 1.94 -11.01
CA VAL A 55 -2.86 1.34 -9.70
C VAL A 55 -2.53 2.42 -8.68
N GLY A 56 -1.70 3.39 -9.06
CA GLY A 56 -1.32 4.49 -8.19
C GLY A 56 -2.49 5.35 -7.77
N ALA A 57 -3.35 5.72 -8.71
CA ALA A 57 -4.55 6.51 -8.42
C ALA A 57 -5.46 5.76 -7.45
N THR A 58 -5.63 4.45 -7.63
CA THR A 58 -6.45 3.62 -6.75
C THR A 58 -5.84 3.53 -5.35
N LYS A 59 -4.54 3.27 -5.25
CA LYS A 59 -3.85 3.19 -3.94
C LYS A 59 -3.90 4.52 -3.20
N VAL A 60 -3.63 5.62 -3.89
CA VAL A 60 -3.69 6.96 -3.30
C VAL A 60 -5.12 7.27 -2.84
N GLY A 61 -6.11 6.93 -3.66
CA GLY A 61 -7.51 7.08 -3.29
C GLY A 61 -7.88 6.30 -2.03
N LEU A 62 -7.41 5.05 -1.92
CA LEU A 62 -7.63 4.23 -0.73
C LEU A 62 -6.94 4.82 0.50
N ALA A 63 -5.72 5.34 0.34
CA ALA A 63 -4.99 6.00 1.44
C ALA A 63 -5.73 7.25 1.92
N ILE A 64 -6.23 8.07 1.01
CA ILE A 64 -7.04 9.24 1.35
C ILE A 64 -8.33 8.80 2.06
N ALA A 65 -8.97 7.74 1.58
CA ALA A 65 -10.18 7.20 2.21
C ALA A 65 -9.89 6.74 3.65
N LEU A 66 -8.72 6.17 3.92
CA LEU A 66 -8.33 5.81 5.29
C LEU A 66 -8.23 7.05 6.18
N LEU A 67 -7.68 8.15 5.67
CA LEU A 67 -7.59 9.39 6.44
C LEU A 67 -8.96 10.02 6.66
N VAL A 68 -9.82 10.05 5.63
CA VAL A 68 -11.21 10.51 5.77
C VAL A 68 -11.98 9.62 6.74
N GLY A 69 -11.62 8.34 6.81
CA GLY A 69 -12.21 7.38 7.74
C GLY A 69 -12.03 7.72 9.21
N LEU A 70 -11.10 8.63 9.55
CA LEU A 70 -10.99 9.14 10.92
C LEU A 70 -12.26 9.90 11.33
N PHE A 71 -12.98 10.47 10.36
CA PHE A 71 -14.22 11.22 10.54
C PHE A 71 -15.44 10.39 10.11
N VAL A 72 -15.26 9.44 9.20
CA VAL A 72 -16.34 8.58 8.67
C VAL A 72 -15.92 7.12 8.84
N PRO A 73 -16.06 6.55 10.06
CA PRO A 73 -15.49 5.22 10.35
C PRO A 73 -15.95 4.09 9.44
N LYS A 74 -17.16 4.17 8.90
CA LYS A 74 -17.71 3.09 8.06
C LYS A 74 -16.95 2.85 6.75
N ILE A 75 -16.13 3.82 6.29
CA ILE A 75 -15.34 3.64 5.07
C ILE A 75 -13.97 3.00 5.33
N VAL A 76 -13.55 2.87 6.58
CA VAL A 76 -12.22 2.36 6.93
C VAL A 76 -12.05 0.90 6.49
N ARG A 77 -13.00 0.04 6.81
CA ARG A 77 -12.87 -1.38 6.52
C ARG A 77 -12.78 -1.68 5.04
N PRO A 78 -13.67 -1.17 4.16
CA PRO A 78 -13.51 -1.43 2.73
C PRO A 78 -12.23 -0.84 2.15
N ALA A 79 -11.82 0.36 2.58
CA ALA A 79 -10.58 0.97 2.12
C ALA A 79 -9.36 0.15 2.57
N ALA A 80 -9.34 -0.30 3.82
CA ALA A 80 -8.25 -1.11 4.36
C ALA A 80 -8.16 -2.48 3.67
N ILE A 81 -9.29 -3.12 3.40
CA ILE A 81 -9.33 -4.38 2.67
C ILE A 81 -8.80 -4.20 1.24
N GLY A 82 -9.21 -3.14 0.56
CA GLY A 82 -8.72 -2.83 -0.77
C GLY A 82 -7.21 -2.63 -0.79
N LEU A 83 -6.68 -1.89 0.18
CA LEU A 83 -5.25 -1.65 0.28
C LEU A 83 -4.48 -2.96 0.60
N ALA A 84 -5.01 -3.78 1.51
CA ALA A 84 -4.43 -5.08 1.82
C ALA A 84 -4.36 -5.97 0.57
N ALA A 85 -5.39 -5.96 -0.26
CA ALA A 85 -5.40 -6.74 -1.52
C ALA A 85 -4.28 -6.28 -2.45
N PHE A 86 -4.02 -4.97 -2.58
CA PHE A 86 -2.90 -4.47 -3.36
C PHE A 86 -1.55 -4.90 -2.78
N MET A 87 -1.43 -4.99 -1.47
CA MET A 87 -0.19 -5.43 -0.83
C MET A 87 0.07 -6.92 -1.08
N VAL A 88 -0.97 -7.74 -1.08
CA VAL A 88 -0.86 -9.15 -1.47
C VAL A 88 -0.40 -9.24 -2.93
N GLY A 89 -0.96 -8.41 -3.80
CA GLY A 89 -0.52 -8.33 -5.20
C GLY A 89 0.94 -7.93 -5.33
N ALA A 90 1.40 -6.95 -4.53
CA ALA A 90 2.80 -6.53 -4.52
C ALA A 90 3.72 -7.67 -4.09
N LEU A 91 3.34 -8.44 -3.07
CA LEU A 91 4.10 -9.61 -2.64
C LEU A 91 4.20 -10.64 -3.77
N GLY A 92 3.10 -10.85 -4.50
CA GLY A 92 3.09 -11.73 -5.66
C GLY A 92 4.04 -11.25 -6.76
N MET A 93 4.10 -9.95 -7.00
CA MET A 93 5.00 -9.38 -8.01
C MET A 93 6.47 -9.55 -7.62
N HIS A 94 6.83 -9.31 -6.35
CA HIS A 94 8.19 -9.57 -5.87
C HIS A 94 8.57 -11.05 -6.06
N ALA A 95 7.66 -11.95 -5.76
CA ALA A 95 7.89 -13.39 -5.97
C ALA A 95 8.06 -13.72 -7.47
N LYS A 96 7.24 -13.09 -8.33
CA LYS A 96 7.29 -13.31 -9.78
C LYS A 96 8.65 -12.95 -10.37
N VAL A 97 9.27 -11.86 -9.92
CA VAL A 97 10.58 -11.42 -10.42
C VAL A 97 11.76 -11.98 -9.62
N GLY A 98 11.48 -12.83 -8.64
CA GLY A 98 12.53 -13.52 -7.87
C GLY A 98 13.29 -12.64 -6.89
N ASP A 99 12.66 -11.59 -6.36
CA ASP A 99 13.30 -10.67 -5.43
C ASP A 99 13.63 -11.32 -4.09
N PRO A 100 14.75 -10.88 -3.42
CA PRO A 100 14.99 -11.25 -2.04
C PRO A 100 13.84 -10.84 -1.12
N LEU A 101 13.60 -11.62 -0.08
CA LEU A 101 12.47 -11.40 0.82
C LEU A 101 12.50 -10.00 1.47
N VAL A 102 13.68 -9.43 1.70
CA VAL A 102 13.83 -8.10 2.30
C VAL A 102 13.13 -7.01 1.48
N ARG A 103 13.04 -7.17 0.17
CA ARG A 103 12.35 -6.18 -0.69
C ARG A 103 10.84 -6.14 -0.47
N SER A 104 10.29 -7.20 0.12
CA SER A 104 8.87 -7.26 0.46
C SER A 104 8.55 -6.58 1.80
N ALA A 105 9.55 -6.08 2.53
CA ALA A 105 9.33 -5.50 3.86
C ALA A 105 8.30 -4.36 3.87
N PRO A 106 8.35 -3.36 2.96
CA PRO A 106 7.31 -2.33 2.93
C PRO A 106 5.92 -2.88 2.67
N ALA A 107 5.77 -3.81 1.71
CA ALA A 107 4.48 -4.40 1.39
C ALA A 107 3.93 -5.21 2.56
N LEU A 108 4.77 -5.99 3.25
CA LEU A 108 4.38 -6.73 4.45
C LEU A 108 3.97 -5.78 5.58
N SER A 109 4.68 -4.67 5.74
CA SER A 109 4.36 -3.67 6.76
C SER A 109 3.00 -3.04 6.50
N VAL A 110 2.73 -2.61 5.27
CA VAL A 110 1.44 -1.99 4.91
C VAL A 110 0.33 -3.04 4.96
N LEU A 111 0.59 -4.28 4.55
CA LEU A 111 -0.39 -5.37 4.66
C LEU A 111 -0.79 -5.57 6.12
N SER A 112 0.18 -5.60 7.03
CA SER A 112 -0.07 -5.75 8.46
C SER A 112 -0.89 -4.59 9.01
N LEU A 113 -0.50 -3.35 8.68
CA LEU A 113 -1.21 -2.15 9.13
C LEU A 113 -2.63 -2.11 8.57
N SER A 114 -2.81 -2.44 7.30
CA SER A 114 -4.13 -2.44 6.65
C SER A 114 -5.03 -3.51 7.25
N THR A 115 -4.49 -4.69 7.55
CA THR A 115 -5.23 -5.77 8.19
C THR A 115 -5.69 -5.36 9.59
N LEU A 116 -4.79 -4.78 10.39
CA LEU A 116 -5.14 -4.27 11.72
C LEU A 116 -6.22 -3.19 11.64
N ALA A 117 -6.10 -2.27 10.69
CA ALA A 117 -7.11 -1.23 10.48
C ALA A 117 -8.47 -1.85 10.15
N ALA A 118 -8.51 -2.86 9.28
CA ALA A 118 -9.75 -3.52 8.90
C ALA A 118 -10.37 -4.28 10.08
N VAL A 119 -9.54 -5.01 10.85
CA VAL A 119 -10.02 -5.80 11.98
C VAL A 119 -10.60 -4.92 13.07
N PHE A 120 -9.91 -3.85 13.44
CA PHE A 120 -10.34 -2.99 14.54
C PHE A 120 -11.34 -1.91 14.13
N ALA A 121 -11.60 -1.74 12.84
CA ALA A 121 -12.60 -0.79 12.36
C ALA A 121 -14.03 -1.16 12.79
N GLY A 122 -14.30 -2.45 12.94
CA GLY A 122 -15.63 -2.94 13.30
C GLY A 122 -16.17 -2.45 14.64
N GLY A 123 -15.27 -2.01 15.55
CA GLY A 123 -15.66 -1.47 16.84
C GLY A 123 -15.89 0.04 16.87
N ARG A 124 -15.86 0.69 15.71
CA ARG A 124 -15.91 2.16 15.59
C ARG A 124 -17.12 2.63 14.79
N SER A 125 -18.24 2.15 15.10
CA SER A 125 -19.48 2.59 14.43
C SER A 125 -20.07 3.85 15.06
#